data_d326e8f31e440364d9b5b7a2d93aea05
#
_entry.id   d326e8f31e440364d9b5b7a2d93aea05
#
_cell.length_a   1.000
_cell.length_b   1.000
_cell.length_c   1.000
_cell.angle_alpha   90.00
_cell.angle_beta   90.00
_cell.angle_gamma   90.00
#
_symmetry.space_group_name_H-M   'P 1'
#
loop_
_entity.id
_entity.type
_entity.pdbx_description
1 polymer ?
#
loop_
_entity_poly.entity_id
_entity_poly.type
_entity_poly.pdbx_seq_one_letter_code
_entity_poly.pdbx_strand_id
1 'polypeptide(L)'
;NKFSLRDAERCYSLLLLCNANVANGFKWEYQVGIAIAVFLKLKDETILTKIKERLITKEQLMEELGVTQLPEEESYHILLALNTEYLTREGYAKALRDGDQMIFRDGFGQQPLTITHAIELIYNFQ
;
A
#
# COMPACT_ATOMS: atom_id res chain seq x y z
N ASN A 1 8.16 -19.71 -4.55
CA ASN A 1 7.42 -18.67 -5.21
C ASN A 1 8.17 -18.17 -6.45
N LYS A 2 7.49 -18.15 -7.55
CA LYS A 2 8.10 -17.81 -8.84
C LYS A 2 7.86 -16.36 -9.27
N PHE A 3 7.31 -15.57 -8.40
CA PHE A 3 7.01 -14.18 -8.70
C PHE A 3 8.27 -13.35 -8.52
N SER A 4 8.84 -12.87 -9.62
CA SER A 4 10.11 -12.15 -9.60
C SER A 4 9.90 -10.66 -9.33
N LEU A 5 11.00 -9.98 -9.02
CA LEU A 5 10.99 -8.52 -8.86
C LEU A 5 10.48 -7.83 -10.12
N ARG A 6 10.89 -8.33 -11.30
CA ARG A 6 10.43 -7.76 -12.56
C ARG A 6 8.93 -7.92 -12.72
N ASP A 7 8.39 -9.07 -12.32
CA ASP A 7 6.94 -9.28 -12.36
C ASP A 7 6.23 -8.32 -11.42
N ALA A 8 6.83 -8.07 -10.25
CA ALA A 8 6.29 -7.11 -9.28
C ALA A 8 6.23 -5.71 -9.88
N GLU A 9 7.33 -5.26 -10.49
CA GLU A 9 7.39 -3.94 -11.12
C GLU A 9 6.35 -3.81 -12.20
N ARG A 10 6.21 -4.83 -13.03
CA ARG A 10 5.22 -4.83 -14.10
C ARG A 10 3.81 -4.78 -13.54
N CYS A 11 3.56 -5.53 -12.50
CA CYS A 11 2.25 -5.57 -11.86
C CYS A 11 1.87 -4.20 -11.33
N TYR A 12 2.77 -3.56 -10.59
CA TYR A 12 2.54 -2.21 -10.09
C TYR A 12 2.31 -1.21 -11.22
N SER A 13 3.16 -1.25 -12.25
CA SER A 13 3.07 -0.31 -13.36
C SER A 13 1.75 -0.45 -14.09
N LEU A 14 1.33 -1.68 -14.35
CA LEU A 14 0.07 -1.93 -15.05
C LEU A 14 -1.13 -1.49 -14.24
N LEU A 15 -1.12 -1.80 -12.95
CA LEU A 15 -2.24 -1.44 -12.07
C LEU A 15 -2.36 0.07 -11.94
N LEU A 16 -1.25 0.75 -11.74
CA LEU A 16 -1.27 2.20 -11.60
C LEU A 16 -1.71 2.86 -12.90
N LEU A 17 -1.24 2.34 -14.03
CA LEU A 17 -1.64 2.87 -15.33
C LEU A 17 -3.12 2.65 -15.60
N CYS A 18 -3.62 1.46 -15.32
CA CYS A 18 -5.04 1.15 -15.49
C CYS A 18 -5.91 2.03 -14.61
N ASN A 19 -5.51 2.19 -13.35
CA ASN A 19 -6.25 3.01 -12.42
C ASN A 19 -6.23 4.47 -12.81
N ALA A 20 -5.13 4.96 -13.37
CA ALA A 20 -5.04 6.34 -13.84
C ALA A 20 -6.03 6.60 -14.97
N ASN A 21 -6.31 5.58 -15.79
CA ASN A 21 -7.21 5.73 -16.93
C ASN A 21 -8.69 5.58 -16.58
N VAL A 22 -9.01 4.82 -15.53
CA VAL A 22 -10.40 4.57 -15.15
C VAL A 22 -10.78 5.15 -13.82
N ALA A 23 -9.86 5.78 -13.13
CA ALA A 23 -10.04 6.13 -11.74
C ALA A 23 -10.77 7.43 -11.56
N ASN A 24 -12.04 7.46 -11.87
CA ASN A 24 -12.81 8.65 -11.64
C ASN A 24 -13.18 8.83 -10.18
N GLY A 25 -12.93 7.85 -9.33
CA GLY A 25 -13.33 7.89 -7.94
C GLY A 25 -12.26 7.60 -6.92
N PHE A 26 -11.07 7.16 -7.33
CA PHE A 26 -10.04 6.77 -6.37
C PHE A 26 -8.91 7.79 -6.34
N LYS A 27 -8.60 8.25 -5.14
CA LYS A 27 -7.41 9.07 -4.93
C LYS A 27 -6.17 8.22 -5.17
N TRP A 28 -5.07 8.89 -5.48
CA TRP A 28 -3.79 8.24 -5.74
C TRP A 28 -3.37 7.28 -4.63
N GLU A 29 -3.56 7.69 -3.39
CA GLU A 29 -3.21 6.88 -2.23
C GLU A 29 -3.90 5.52 -2.26
N TYR A 30 -5.16 5.49 -2.64
CA TYR A 30 -5.92 4.24 -2.72
C TYR A 30 -5.50 3.39 -3.90
N GLN A 31 -5.06 4.00 -4.98
CA GLN A 31 -4.51 3.27 -6.12
C GLN A 31 -3.23 2.54 -5.73
N VAL A 32 -2.37 3.20 -4.95
CA VAL A 32 -1.16 2.56 -4.44
C VAL A 32 -1.51 1.38 -3.55
N GLY A 33 -2.50 1.54 -2.68
CA GLY A 33 -2.96 0.46 -1.81
C GLY A 33 -3.46 -0.74 -2.60
N ILE A 34 -4.21 -0.50 -3.68
CA ILE A 34 -4.72 -1.57 -4.54
C ILE A 34 -3.56 -2.31 -5.20
N ALA A 35 -2.57 -1.57 -5.72
CA ALA A 35 -1.41 -2.19 -6.36
C ALA A 35 -0.66 -3.10 -5.38
N ILE A 36 -0.45 -2.63 -4.16
CA ILE A 36 0.21 -3.42 -3.11
C ILE A 36 -0.59 -4.69 -2.83
N ALA A 37 -1.90 -4.55 -2.62
CA ALA A 37 -2.75 -5.69 -2.27
C ALA A 37 -2.79 -6.73 -3.38
N VAL A 38 -2.91 -6.31 -4.63
CA VAL A 38 -2.95 -7.23 -5.75
C VAL A 38 -1.62 -7.95 -5.91
N PHE A 39 -0.51 -7.23 -5.79
CA PHE A 39 0.80 -7.85 -5.86
C PHE A 39 0.96 -8.93 -4.78
N LEU A 40 0.59 -8.61 -3.54
CA LEU A 40 0.70 -9.56 -2.44
C LEU A 40 -0.21 -10.76 -2.64
N LYS A 41 -1.42 -10.55 -3.15
CA LYS A 41 -2.33 -11.65 -3.43
C LYS A 41 -1.74 -12.62 -4.43
N LEU A 42 -1.08 -12.10 -5.47
CA LEU A 42 -0.45 -12.93 -6.48
C LEU A 42 0.78 -13.66 -5.95
N LYS A 43 1.50 -13.01 -5.04
CA LYS A 43 2.71 -13.59 -4.47
C LYS A 43 2.41 -14.60 -3.37
N ASP A 44 1.62 -14.22 -2.39
CA ASP A 44 1.27 -15.06 -1.26
C ASP A 44 0.06 -14.44 -0.55
N GLU A 45 -1.11 -14.96 -0.87
CA GLU A 45 -2.38 -14.41 -0.37
C GLU A 45 -2.48 -14.40 1.15
N THR A 46 -1.75 -15.30 1.84
CA THR A 46 -1.80 -15.34 3.30
C THR A 46 -1.27 -14.05 3.93
N ILE A 47 -0.43 -13.32 3.23
CA ILE A 47 0.11 -12.06 3.73
C ILE A 47 -1.00 -11.03 3.93
N LEU A 48 -2.02 -11.06 3.09
CA LEU A 48 -3.15 -10.13 3.23
C LEU A 48 -3.86 -10.29 4.57
N THR A 49 -4.07 -11.53 4.99
CA THR A 49 -4.67 -11.80 6.29
C THR A 49 -3.76 -11.32 7.42
N LYS A 50 -2.46 -11.54 7.28
CA LYS A 50 -1.49 -11.10 8.28
C LYS A 50 -1.48 -9.58 8.43
N ILE A 51 -1.68 -8.86 7.35
CA ILE A 51 -1.78 -7.40 7.42
C ILE A 51 -3.02 -6.98 8.19
N LYS A 52 -4.16 -7.56 7.86
CA LYS A 52 -5.41 -7.21 8.52
C LYS A 52 -5.37 -7.50 10.01
N GLU A 53 -4.74 -8.59 10.39
CA GLU A 53 -4.66 -9.02 11.78
C GLU A 53 -3.44 -8.48 12.51
N ARG A 54 -2.65 -7.65 11.84
CA ARG A 54 -1.44 -7.04 12.40
C ARG A 54 -0.44 -8.09 12.90
N LEU A 55 -0.32 -9.19 12.17
CA LEU A 55 0.62 -10.26 12.47
C LEU A 55 1.93 -10.14 11.74
N ILE A 56 2.05 -9.17 10.84
CA ILE A 56 3.27 -8.90 10.09
C ILE A 56 3.69 -7.45 10.38
N THR A 57 4.97 -7.23 10.64
CA THR A 57 5.48 -5.89 10.91
C THR A 57 5.66 -5.11 9.62
N LYS A 58 5.80 -3.78 9.75
CA LYS A 58 6.09 -2.94 8.59
C LYS A 58 7.38 -3.38 7.91
N GLU A 59 8.42 -3.67 8.68
CA GLU A 59 9.71 -4.09 8.15
C GLU A 59 9.61 -5.42 7.40
N GLN A 60 8.87 -6.38 7.97
CA GLN A 60 8.65 -7.64 7.28
C GLN A 60 7.89 -7.45 5.98
N LEU A 61 6.91 -6.57 5.98
CA LEU A 61 6.14 -6.29 4.77
C LEU A 61 6.98 -5.57 3.72
N MET A 62 7.84 -4.66 4.14
CA MET A 62 8.79 -4.02 3.23
C MET A 62 9.66 -5.06 2.52
N GLU A 63 10.09 -6.07 3.25
CA GLU A 63 10.89 -7.14 2.69
C GLU A 63 10.09 -7.98 1.69
N GLU A 64 8.84 -8.33 2.04
CA GLU A 64 7.97 -9.08 1.14
C GLU A 64 7.70 -8.33 -0.17
N LEU A 65 7.64 -7.02 -0.10
CA LEU A 65 7.40 -6.17 -1.26
C LEU A 65 8.67 -5.88 -2.05
N GLY A 66 9.84 -6.19 -1.51
CA GLY A 66 11.10 -5.90 -2.17
C GLY A 66 11.35 -4.42 -2.35
N VAL A 67 10.97 -3.62 -1.36
CA VAL A 67 11.00 -2.16 -1.47
C VAL A 67 12.40 -1.62 -1.81
N THR A 68 13.44 -2.21 -1.20
CA THR A 68 14.81 -1.73 -1.42
C THR A 68 15.33 -2.00 -2.82
N GLN A 69 14.66 -2.87 -3.58
CA GLN A 69 15.05 -3.25 -4.94
C GLN A 69 14.21 -2.59 -6.01
N LEU A 70 13.20 -1.82 -5.62
CA LEU A 70 12.34 -1.12 -6.56
C LEU A 70 12.95 0.23 -6.96
N PRO A 71 12.57 0.77 -8.13
CA PRO A 71 12.93 2.13 -8.47
C PRO A 71 12.48 3.10 -7.38
N GLU A 72 13.25 4.17 -7.20
CA GLU A 72 13.03 5.10 -6.10
C GLU A 72 11.62 5.67 -6.06
N GLU A 73 11.08 6.02 -7.21
CA GLU A 73 9.75 6.61 -7.27
C GLU A 73 8.68 5.65 -6.75
N GLU A 74 8.74 4.39 -7.18
CA GLU A 74 7.78 3.40 -6.75
C GLU A 74 7.93 3.06 -5.28
N SER A 75 9.16 2.92 -4.81
CA SER A 75 9.41 2.62 -3.41
C SER A 75 8.95 3.76 -2.52
N TYR A 76 9.07 5.01 -2.97
CA TYR A 76 8.61 6.16 -2.23
C TYR A 76 7.11 6.08 -1.93
N HIS A 77 6.31 5.79 -2.95
CA HIS A 77 4.86 5.71 -2.77
C HIS A 77 4.46 4.54 -1.88
N ILE A 78 5.15 3.41 -2.04
CA ILE A 78 4.90 2.25 -1.19
C ILE A 78 5.23 2.55 0.26
N LEU A 79 6.34 3.24 0.50
CA LEU A 79 6.73 3.63 1.85
C LEU A 79 5.71 4.56 2.48
N LEU A 80 5.16 5.49 1.73
CA LEU A 80 4.10 6.35 2.24
C LEU A 80 2.90 5.52 2.71
N ALA A 81 2.51 4.53 1.89
CA ALA A 81 1.38 3.66 2.25
C ALA A 81 1.67 2.84 3.50
N LEU A 82 2.87 2.25 3.57
CA LEU A 82 3.25 1.45 4.73
C LEU A 82 3.37 2.28 6.00
N ASN A 83 4.00 3.44 5.90
CA ASN A 83 4.15 4.31 7.05
C ASN A 83 2.78 4.72 7.61
N THR A 84 1.85 5.08 6.72
CA THR A 84 0.53 5.48 7.13
C THR A 84 -0.25 4.32 7.74
N GLU A 85 -0.16 3.16 7.11
CA GLU A 85 -0.91 1.98 7.53
C GLU A 85 -0.53 1.51 8.94
N TYR A 86 0.76 1.64 9.29
CA TYR A 86 1.28 1.10 10.55
C TYR A 86 1.36 2.12 11.68
N LEU A 87 0.90 3.34 11.48
CA LEU A 87 0.78 4.30 12.56
C LEU A 87 -0.47 4.02 13.38
N THR A 88 -0.39 4.27 14.68
CA THR A 88 -1.60 4.31 15.49
C THR A 88 -2.38 5.57 15.13
N ARG A 89 -3.63 5.64 15.56
CA ARG A 89 -4.45 6.82 15.33
C ARG A 89 -3.82 8.07 15.92
N GLU A 90 -3.32 7.96 17.13
CA GLU A 90 -2.64 9.06 17.82
C GLU A 90 -1.32 9.39 17.13
N GLY A 91 -0.58 8.37 16.68
CA GLY A 91 0.66 8.57 15.96
C GLY A 91 0.44 9.30 14.64
N TYR A 92 -0.63 8.98 13.95
CA TYR A 92 -0.97 9.66 12.71
C TYR A 92 -1.30 11.14 12.97
N ALA A 93 -2.11 11.41 13.99
CA ALA A 93 -2.44 12.79 14.35
C ALA A 93 -1.20 13.59 14.70
N LYS A 94 -0.27 12.99 15.44
CA LYS A 94 1.00 13.63 15.78
C LYS A 94 1.83 13.90 14.52
N ALA A 95 1.91 12.93 13.62
CA ALA A 95 2.66 13.09 12.38
C ALA A 95 2.11 14.24 11.54
N LEU A 96 0.78 14.38 11.49
CA LEU A 96 0.18 15.52 10.80
C LEU A 96 0.59 16.85 11.41
N ARG A 97 0.55 16.94 12.75
CA ARG A 97 0.93 18.17 13.44
C ARG A 97 2.40 18.50 13.24
N ASP A 98 3.25 17.48 13.18
CA ASP A 98 4.68 17.65 13.03
C ASP A 98 5.11 17.91 11.58
N GLY A 99 4.17 17.85 10.64
CA GLY A 99 4.47 18.08 9.23
C GLY A 99 5.23 16.94 8.57
N ASP A 100 5.08 15.72 9.07
CA ASP A 100 5.73 14.54 8.50
C ASP A 100 5.32 14.40 7.04
N GLN A 101 6.31 14.30 6.15
CA GLN A 101 6.05 14.20 4.72
C GLN A 101 6.05 12.76 4.20
N MET A 102 6.36 11.80 5.07
CA MET A 102 6.44 10.40 4.68
C MET A 102 5.19 9.62 5.03
N ILE A 103 4.05 10.29 5.02
CA ILE A 103 2.73 9.67 5.23
C ILE A 103 1.76 10.22 4.20
N PHE A 104 0.72 9.44 3.89
CA PHE A 104 -0.39 9.96 3.09
C PHE A 104 -1.23 10.89 3.95
N ARG A 105 -1.72 11.97 3.34
CA ARG A 105 -2.56 12.95 4.01
C ARG A 105 -3.93 12.94 3.38
N ASP A 106 -4.93 12.86 4.25
CA ASP A 106 -6.30 13.04 3.83
C ASP A 106 -6.66 14.51 4.08
N GLY A 107 -7.50 15.08 3.21
CA GLY A 107 -7.89 16.48 3.33
C GLY A 107 -8.71 16.80 4.57
N PHE A 108 -9.14 15.78 5.30
CA PHE A 108 -9.97 15.94 6.50
C PHE A 108 -9.25 15.51 7.78
N GLY A 109 -7.97 15.20 7.67
CA GLY A 109 -7.18 14.81 8.83
C GLY A 109 -7.37 13.39 9.31
N GLN A 110 -8.07 12.56 8.55
CA GLN A 110 -8.27 11.17 8.90
C GLN A 110 -7.16 10.30 8.32
N GLN A 111 -6.81 9.23 9.03
CA GLN A 111 -5.78 8.31 8.58
C GLN A 111 -6.30 7.45 7.41
N PRO A 112 -5.73 7.58 6.22
CA PRO A 112 -6.17 6.75 5.08
C PRO A 112 -5.49 5.39 5.13
N LEU A 113 -6.22 4.38 5.56
CA LEU A 113 -5.72 3.00 5.61
C LEU A 113 -5.88 2.35 4.23
N THR A 114 -5.04 2.76 3.29
CA THR A 114 -5.20 2.41 1.89
C THR A 114 -5.00 0.93 1.60
N ILE A 115 -4.09 0.29 2.33
CA ILE A 115 -3.82 -1.14 2.13
C ILE A 115 -4.97 -1.98 2.68
N THR A 116 -5.41 -1.68 3.89
CA THR A 116 -6.56 -2.38 4.49
C THR A 116 -7.80 -2.21 3.64
N HIS A 117 -8.05 -1.00 3.16
CA HIS A 117 -9.19 -0.73 2.29
C HIS A 117 -9.12 -1.55 1.01
N ALA A 118 -7.94 -1.63 0.39
CA ALA A 118 -7.75 -2.41 -0.82
C ALA A 118 -7.99 -3.90 -0.58
N ILE A 119 -7.52 -4.41 0.55
CA ILE A 119 -7.75 -5.82 0.89
C ILE A 119 -9.24 -6.10 1.00
N GLU A 120 -9.99 -5.21 1.64
CA GLU A 120 -11.43 -5.37 1.77
C GLU A 120 -12.11 -5.34 0.40
N LEU A 121 -11.69 -4.44 -0.48
CA LEU A 121 -12.23 -4.37 -1.83
C LEU A 121 -11.99 -5.67 -2.60
N ILE A 122 -10.78 -6.20 -2.52
CA ILE A 122 -10.42 -7.43 -3.23
C ILE A 122 -11.34 -8.58 -2.81
N TYR A 123 -11.58 -8.73 -1.51
CA TYR A 123 -12.40 -9.83 -1.02
C TYR A 123 -13.89 -9.61 -1.22
N ASN A 124 -14.33 -8.37 -1.33
CA ASN A 124 -15.74 -8.09 -1.56
C ASN A 124 -16.18 -8.35 -3.00
N PHE A 125 -15.24 -8.41 -3.93
CA PHE A 125 -15.55 -8.64 -5.33
C PHE A 125 -15.32 -10.09 -5.77
N GLN A 126 -15.16 -11.00 -4.83
CA GLN A 126 -15.00 -12.43 -5.14
C GLN A 126 -16.31 -13.21 -4.95
#